data_7670afa9da45e6ff9a6316998d029ee8
#
_entry.id   7670afa9da45e6ff9a6316998d029ee8
#
_cell.length_a   1.000
_cell.length_b   1.000
_cell.length_c   1.000
_cell.angle_alpha   90.00
_cell.angle_beta   90.00
_cell.angle_gamma   90.00
#
_symmetry.space_group_name_H-M   'P 1'
#
loop_
_entity.id
_entity.type
_entity.pdbx_description
1 polymer ?
#
loop_
_entity_poly.entity_id
_entity_poly.type
_entity_poly.pdbx_seq_one_letter_code
_entity_poly.pdbx_strand_id
1 'polypeptide(L)'
;CYDNFIELVPSLATFGHLYNLLQSDKYKHLCEMEDWKPEKMYWLEKMAHHTIDVSNEESIKLISSLIDQFIPLFRSDRFNICCDETFDLCRGRNAGKDAGEEYFKFLMKIIEHVKSRGKTVMMWGDIALSHPDKLHYIPKDTVMLNWTYVSDPDEGKVKAFADAGLNQIVCPGTSSWNRFVEEIDRSEGNITRLADYGAKYGALGILNTNWGDFGNICPFNCSLYGMVIGAQKGWRCSAVLTEEFEEAASSLLYDSDDINVISLIRTMGRCERSCDWMEFMYWYSANTVEGKTTELACDTDAAIAHIAELDGVIAALRGIGEDDERISDLILSCRAIQLMNRVCLKIKGVEGYTDRVTLLYDVEAWLKPYRESWLRENKLSQLDLVDRFMHEVAIC
;
A
#
# COMPACT_ATOMS: atom_id res chain seq x y z
N CYS A 1 1.85 -20.10 9.87
CA CYS A 1 0.37 -19.93 9.85
C CYS A 1 -0.33 -21.16 10.45
N TYR A 2 -0.15 -22.36 9.87
CA TYR A 2 -0.90 -23.56 10.28
C TYR A 2 -0.81 -23.87 11.79
N ASP A 3 0.39 -23.84 12.36
CA ASP A 3 0.62 -24.13 13.79
C ASP A 3 -0.01 -23.08 14.73
N ASN A 4 -0.37 -21.93 14.20
CA ASN A 4 -1.08 -20.85 14.89
C ASN A 4 -2.56 -20.75 14.50
N PHE A 5 -3.13 -21.77 13.87
CA PHE A 5 -4.51 -21.82 13.42
C PHE A 5 -4.90 -20.68 12.47
N ILE A 6 -3.94 -20.23 11.66
CA ILE A 6 -4.13 -19.17 10.66
C ILE A 6 -4.18 -19.80 9.27
N GLU A 7 -5.25 -19.52 8.52
CA GLU A 7 -5.38 -19.89 7.11
C GLU A 7 -4.54 -18.96 6.24
N LEU A 8 -3.59 -19.50 5.49
CA LEU A 8 -2.83 -18.75 4.51
C LEU A 8 -3.54 -18.83 3.15
N VAL A 9 -4.27 -17.79 2.79
CA VAL A 9 -4.99 -17.67 1.51
C VAL A 9 -4.03 -17.17 0.44
N PRO A 10 -3.85 -17.91 -0.68
CA PRO A 10 -3.03 -17.44 -1.79
C PRO A 10 -3.67 -16.27 -2.53
N SER A 11 -2.83 -15.35 -2.99
CA SER A 11 -3.20 -14.23 -3.84
C SER A 11 -2.27 -14.17 -5.05
N LEU A 12 -2.84 -14.13 -6.26
CA LEU A 12 -2.11 -14.07 -7.51
C LEU A 12 -2.73 -13.01 -8.43
N ALA A 13 -1.95 -12.02 -8.84
CA ALA A 13 -2.37 -11.09 -9.89
C ALA A 13 -2.61 -11.86 -11.21
N THR A 14 -3.82 -11.77 -11.74
CA THR A 14 -4.24 -12.53 -12.91
C THR A 14 -4.73 -11.67 -14.08
N PHE A 15 -4.86 -10.35 -13.86
CA PHE A 15 -5.42 -9.45 -14.86
C PHE A 15 -4.62 -8.15 -14.98
N GLY A 16 -4.63 -7.29 -13.93
CA GLY A 16 -3.75 -6.13 -13.75
C GLY A 16 -2.50 -6.48 -12.95
N HIS A 17 -1.65 -5.49 -12.67
CA HIS A 17 -0.42 -5.62 -11.86
C HIS A 17 0.60 -6.67 -12.39
N LEU A 18 0.59 -6.93 -13.67
CA LEU A 18 1.46 -7.92 -14.31
C LEU A 18 2.76 -7.31 -14.86
N TYR A 19 3.19 -6.15 -14.36
CA TYR A 19 4.37 -5.43 -14.82
C TYR A 19 5.58 -6.33 -15.04
N ASN A 20 6.04 -7.03 -14.00
CA ASN A 20 7.25 -7.85 -14.08
C ASN A 20 7.13 -9.01 -15.08
N LEU A 21 5.93 -9.50 -15.33
CA LEU A 21 5.66 -10.56 -16.29
C LEU A 21 5.66 -9.99 -17.72
N LEU A 22 4.88 -8.92 -17.93
CA LEU A 22 4.59 -8.37 -19.26
C LEU A 22 5.73 -7.51 -19.82
N GLN A 23 6.70 -7.05 -19.03
CA GLN A 23 7.91 -6.42 -19.53
C GLN A 23 8.94 -7.41 -20.09
N SER A 24 8.80 -8.72 -19.76
CA SER A 24 9.75 -9.72 -20.21
C SER A 24 9.63 -9.99 -21.71
N ASP A 25 10.76 -10.24 -22.39
CA ASP A 25 10.79 -10.55 -23.83
C ASP A 25 9.87 -11.73 -24.21
N LYS A 26 9.66 -12.65 -23.27
CA LYS A 26 8.81 -13.82 -23.49
C LYS A 26 7.34 -13.49 -23.53
N TYR A 27 6.86 -12.54 -22.70
CA TYR A 27 5.44 -12.29 -22.48
C TYR A 27 4.97 -10.88 -22.85
N LYS A 28 5.86 -9.98 -23.28
CA LYS A 28 5.49 -8.61 -23.67
C LYS A 28 4.45 -8.52 -24.78
N HIS A 29 4.37 -9.55 -25.63
CA HIS A 29 3.34 -9.64 -26.68
C HIS A 29 1.92 -9.86 -26.12
N LEU A 30 1.79 -10.20 -24.83
CA LEU A 30 0.51 -10.31 -24.12
C LEU A 30 0.15 -9.06 -23.33
N CYS A 31 0.92 -7.97 -23.44
CA CYS A 31 0.57 -6.70 -22.79
C CYS A 31 -0.52 -5.98 -23.58
N GLU A 32 -1.52 -5.42 -22.89
CA GLU A 32 -2.56 -4.59 -23.52
C GLU A 32 -1.94 -3.39 -24.24
N MET A 33 -0.90 -2.77 -23.65
CA MET A 33 -0.19 -1.62 -24.23
C MET A 33 0.97 -2.09 -25.10
N GLU A 34 0.85 -1.90 -26.44
CA GLU A 34 1.88 -2.35 -27.40
C GLU A 34 3.15 -1.48 -27.37
N ASP A 35 2.96 -0.17 -27.30
CA ASP A 35 4.03 0.84 -27.39
C ASP A 35 4.50 1.30 -26.00
N TRP A 36 4.38 0.43 -25.02
CA TRP A 36 4.84 0.73 -23.69
C TRP A 36 6.34 1.05 -23.67
N LYS A 37 6.66 2.24 -23.17
CA LYS A 37 8.04 2.67 -22.96
C LYS A 37 8.34 2.69 -21.49
N PRO A 38 9.46 2.08 -21.05
CA PRO A 38 9.87 2.15 -19.66
C PRO A 38 9.93 3.59 -19.18
N GLU A 39 9.24 3.90 -18.11
CA GLU A 39 9.49 5.13 -17.38
C GLU A 39 10.87 5.04 -16.73
N LYS A 40 11.52 6.19 -16.57
CA LYS A 40 12.86 6.20 -15.97
C LYS A 40 12.85 5.96 -14.47
N MET A 41 11.68 6.05 -13.84
CA MET A 41 11.50 5.82 -12.42
C MET A 41 10.77 4.50 -12.16
N TYR A 42 11.51 3.48 -11.73
CA TYR A 42 11.04 2.11 -11.56
C TYR A 42 9.74 1.97 -10.74
N TRP A 43 9.60 2.71 -9.63
CA TRP A 43 8.42 2.57 -8.78
C TRP A 43 7.15 3.10 -9.45
N LEU A 44 7.23 4.24 -10.16
CA LEU A 44 6.10 4.78 -10.91
C LEU A 44 5.73 3.86 -12.09
N GLU A 45 6.74 3.33 -12.78
CA GLU A 45 6.55 2.39 -13.87
C GLU A 45 5.85 1.12 -13.41
N LYS A 46 6.29 0.54 -12.28
CA LYS A 46 5.65 -0.64 -11.69
C LYS A 46 4.19 -0.38 -11.33
N MET A 47 3.84 0.84 -10.92
CA MET A 47 2.49 1.25 -10.56
C MET A 47 1.64 1.63 -11.78
N ALA A 48 2.16 1.56 -13.01
CA ALA A 48 1.40 1.77 -14.23
C ALA A 48 0.39 0.65 -14.56
N HIS A 49 0.23 -0.32 -13.66
CA HIS A 49 -0.83 -1.33 -13.67
C HIS A 49 -0.95 -2.10 -14.99
N HIS A 50 0.16 -2.67 -15.46
CA HIS A 50 0.19 -3.41 -16.73
C HIS A 50 -0.85 -4.52 -16.79
N THR A 51 -1.82 -4.33 -17.69
CA THR A 51 -2.96 -5.21 -17.93
C THR A 51 -2.63 -6.19 -19.05
N ILE A 52 -3.07 -7.44 -18.91
CA ILE A 52 -2.91 -8.46 -19.94
C ILE A 52 -3.91 -8.26 -21.10
N ASP A 53 -3.50 -8.57 -22.33
CA ASP A 53 -4.37 -8.53 -23.51
C ASP A 53 -5.46 -9.62 -23.42
N VAL A 54 -6.69 -9.21 -23.19
CA VAL A 54 -7.85 -10.07 -23.00
C VAL A 54 -8.32 -10.74 -24.30
N SER A 55 -7.91 -10.23 -25.46
CA SER A 55 -8.27 -10.76 -26.78
C SER A 55 -7.38 -11.91 -27.24
N ASN A 56 -6.21 -12.07 -26.61
CA ASN A 56 -5.26 -13.12 -26.96
C ASN A 56 -5.56 -14.41 -26.18
N GLU A 57 -5.77 -15.51 -26.89
CA GLU A 57 -6.03 -16.82 -26.28
C GLU A 57 -4.84 -17.35 -25.48
N GLU A 58 -3.61 -16.87 -25.72
CA GLU A 58 -2.46 -17.23 -24.90
C GLU A 58 -2.54 -16.62 -23.51
N SER A 59 -3.18 -15.46 -23.36
CA SER A 59 -3.35 -14.77 -22.08
C SER A 59 -4.07 -15.67 -21.07
N ILE A 60 -5.25 -16.20 -21.42
CA ILE A 60 -5.99 -17.05 -20.49
C ILE A 60 -5.29 -18.39 -20.26
N LYS A 61 -4.57 -18.95 -21.26
CA LYS A 61 -3.77 -20.16 -21.08
C LYS A 61 -2.62 -19.95 -20.11
N LEU A 62 -1.92 -18.81 -20.21
CA LEU A 62 -0.85 -18.45 -19.29
C LEU A 62 -1.37 -18.30 -17.87
N ILE A 63 -2.43 -17.50 -17.68
CA ILE A 63 -3.02 -17.26 -16.35
C ILE A 63 -3.52 -18.59 -15.73
N SER A 64 -4.22 -19.42 -16.50
CA SER A 64 -4.68 -20.73 -16.04
C SER A 64 -3.51 -21.63 -15.61
N SER A 65 -2.41 -21.63 -16.36
CA SER A 65 -1.21 -22.39 -16.02
C SER A 65 -0.55 -21.89 -14.74
N LEU A 66 -0.51 -20.57 -14.51
CA LEU A 66 0.02 -20.00 -13.26
C LEU A 66 -0.85 -20.38 -12.06
N ILE A 67 -2.16 -20.29 -12.19
CA ILE A 67 -3.13 -20.72 -11.16
C ILE A 67 -2.94 -22.20 -10.81
N ASP A 68 -2.84 -23.07 -11.83
CA ASP A 68 -2.67 -24.52 -11.66
C ASP A 68 -1.37 -24.89 -10.92
N GLN A 69 -0.31 -24.12 -11.12
CA GLN A 69 0.96 -24.30 -10.43
C GLN A 69 0.93 -23.73 -9.00
N PHE A 70 0.12 -22.68 -8.75
CA PHE A 70 0.12 -21.96 -7.47
C PHE A 70 -0.82 -22.61 -6.44
N ILE A 71 -2.02 -23.04 -6.84
CA ILE A 71 -3.02 -23.68 -5.97
C ILE A 71 -2.44 -24.82 -5.10
N PRO A 72 -1.66 -25.79 -5.65
CA PRO A 72 -1.17 -26.93 -4.85
C PRO A 72 -0.22 -26.56 -3.71
N LEU A 73 0.33 -25.36 -3.73
CA LEU A 73 1.27 -24.89 -2.70
C LEU A 73 0.57 -24.48 -1.41
N PHE A 74 -0.77 -24.36 -1.41
CA PHE A 74 -1.57 -23.84 -0.29
C PHE A 74 -2.66 -24.82 0.12
N ARG A 75 -2.96 -24.84 1.42
CA ARG A 75 -4.03 -25.67 2.00
C ARG A 75 -5.40 -24.99 1.95
N SER A 76 -5.44 -23.67 1.77
CA SER A 76 -6.67 -22.89 1.74
C SER A 76 -7.63 -23.37 0.66
N ASP A 77 -8.93 -23.41 0.98
CA ASP A 77 -10.00 -23.62 0.01
C ASP A 77 -10.39 -22.33 -0.73
N ARG A 78 -9.75 -21.21 -0.38
CA ARG A 78 -9.93 -19.89 -0.98
C ARG A 78 -8.74 -19.56 -1.89
N PHE A 79 -9.00 -18.79 -2.93
CA PHE A 79 -7.98 -18.28 -3.84
C PHE A 79 -8.34 -16.87 -4.30
N ASN A 80 -7.46 -15.88 -4.01
CA ASN A 80 -7.63 -14.52 -4.49
C ASN A 80 -7.02 -14.36 -5.87
N ILE A 81 -7.88 -14.06 -6.86
CA ILE A 81 -7.48 -13.83 -8.26
C ILE A 81 -7.09 -12.37 -8.54
N CYS A 82 -7.14 -11.49 -7.53
CA CYS A 82 -6.92 -10.05 -7.64
C CYS A 82 -7.90 -9.37 -8.61
N CYS A 83 -7.55 -9.14 -9.86
CA CYS A 83 -8.38 -8.52 -10.91
C CYS A 83 -8.69 -7.02 -10.66
N ASP A 84 -7.90 -6.35 -9.84
CA ASP A 84 -7.98 -4.93 -9.53
C ASP A 84 -7.22 -4.07 -10.55
N GLU A 85 -7.55 -2.77 -10.55
CA GLU A 85 -6.81 -1.68 -11.18
C GLU A 85 -6.40 -1.94 -12.65
N THR A 86 -7.29 -2.54 -13.45
CA THR A 86 -7.07 -2.81 -14.87
C THR A 86 -7.24 -1.55 -15.73
N PHE A 87 -6.57 -0.44 -15.34
CA PHE A 87 -6.76 0.88 -15.95
C PHE A 87 -6.30 0.98 -17.41
N ASP A 88 -5.41 0.08 -17.85
CA ASP A 88 -4.93 0.03 -19.24
C ASP A 88 -5.92 -0.67 -20.18
N LEU A 89 -6.92 -1.38 -19.66
CA LEU A 89 -7.83 -2.16 -20.47
C LEU A 89 -8.55 -1.31 -21.51
N CYS A 90 -8.54 -1.78 -22.77
CA CYS A 90 -9.08 -1.11 -23.93
C CYS A 90 -8.42 0.25 -24.26
N ARG A 91 -7.17 0.46 -23.83
CA ARG A 91 -6.37 1.64 -24.21
C ARG A 91 -5.26 1.33 -25.23
N GLY A 92 -5.01 0.06 -25.51
CA GLY A 92 -4.01 -0.43 -26.47
C GLY A 92 -4.61 -1.36 -27.51
N ARG A 93 -4.28 -2.66 -27.46
CA ARG A 93 -4.71 -3.68 -28.44
C ARG A 93 -6.22 -3.79 -28.55
N ASN A 94 -6.93 -3.57 -27.48
CA ASN A 94 -8.38 -3.63 -27.43
C ASN A 94 -9.04 -2.24 -27.52
N ALA A 95 -8.34 -1.23 -28.00
CA ALA A 95 -8.85 0.13 -28.12
C ALA A 95 -10.17 0.16 -28.93
N GLY A 96 -11.14 0.93 -28.45
CA GLY A 96 -12.46 1.07 -29.06
C GLY A 96 -13.49 0.01 -28.65
N LYS A 97 -13.11 -1.00 -27.85
CA LYS A 97 -14.06 -1.92 -27.22
C LYS A 97 -14.60 -1.33 -25.90
N ASP A 98 -15.72 -1.86 -25.42
CA ASP A 98 -16.24 -1.55 -24.09
C ASP A 98 -15.41 -2.24 -23.01
N ALA A 99 -14.74 -1.46 -22.15
CA ALA A 99 -13.85 -1.99 -21.14
C ALA A 99 -14.60 -2.85 -20.10
N GLY A 100 -15.83 -2.49 -19.73
CA GLY A 100 -16.66 -3.28 -18.83
C GLY A 100 -16.99 -4.64 -19.42
N GLU A 101 -17.42 -4.69 -20.69
CA GLU A 101 -17.72 -5.96 -21.37
C GLU A 101 -16.49 -6.88 -21.45
N GLU A 102 -15.34 -6.33 -21.88
CA GLU A 102 -14.11 -7.11 -21.99
C GLU A 102 -13.58 -7.56 -20.63
N TYR A 103 -13.72 -6.71 -19.58
CA TYR A 103 -13.37 -7.08 -18.21
C TYR A 103 -14.17 -8.29 -17.73
N PHE A 104 -15.51 -8.21 -17.74
CA PHE A 104 -16.34 -9.30 -17.23
C PHE A 104 -16.22 -10.57 -18.04
N LYS A 105 -16.05 -10.46 -19.36
CA LYS A 105 -15.84 -11.60 -20.24
C LYS A 105 -14.54 -12.36 -19.92
N PHE A 106 -13.46 -11.65 -19.64
CA PHE A 106 -12.19 -12.26 -19.26
C PHE A 106 -12.20 -12.74 -17.81
N LEU A 107 -12.75 -11.96 -16.89
CA LEU A 107 -12.94 -12.31 -15.48
C LEU A 107 -13.68 -13.65 -15.33
N MET A 108 -14.76 -13.85 -16.07
CA MET A 108 -15.54 -15.10 -15.97
C MET A 108 -14.74 -16.33 -16.37
N LYS A 109 -13.84 -16.26 -17.35
CA LYS A 109 -12.93 -17.36 -17.70
C LYS A 109 -11.99 -17.72 -16.55
N ILE A 110 -11.47 -16.69 -15.82
CA ILE A 110 -10.59 -16.89 -14.64
C ILE A 110 -11.39 -17.53 -13.50
N ILE A 111 -12.57 -16.99 -13.17
CA ILE A 111 -13.44 -17.52 -12.12
C ILE A 111 -13.80 -19.00 -12.39
N GLU A 112 -14.24 -19.32 -13.60
CA GLU A 112 -14.60 -20.69 -14.00
C GLU A 112 -13.40 -21.64 -13.86
N HIS A 113 -12.19 -21.18 -14.23
CA HIS A 113 -10.99 -21.99 -14.10
C HIS A 113 -10.68 -22.31 -12.62
N VAL A 114 -10.66 -21.31 -11.74
CA VAL A 114 -10.40 -21.50 -10.30
C VAL A 114 -11.46 -22.38 -9.65
N LYS A 115 -12.74 -22.17 -9.98
CA LYS A 115 -13.86 -23.01 -9.49
C LYS A 115 -13.73 -24.45 -9.97
N SER A 116 -13.25 -24.70 -11.19
CA SER A 116 -12.99 -26.05 -11.69
C SER A 116 -11.92 -26.81 -10.90
N ARG A 117 -11.07 -26.07 -10.14
CA ARG A 117 -10.06 -26.61 -9.21
C ARG A 117 -10.62 -26.78 -7.78
N GLY A 118 -11.93 -26.60 -7.58
CA GLY A 118 -12.60 -26.75 -6.29
C GLY A 118 -12.34 -25.63 -5.29
N LYS A 119 -11.88 -24.44 -5.75
CA LYS A 119 -11.58 -23.32 -4.87
C LYS A 119 -12.69 -22.28 -4.89
N THR A 120 -12.91 -21.63 -3.73
CA THR A 120 -13.73 -20.44 -3.60
C THR A 120 -12.94 -19.24 -4.07
N VAL A 121 -13.50 -18.49 -5.03
CA VAL A 121 -12.85 -17.31 -5.61
C VAL A 121 -12.99 -16.12 -4.68
N MET A 122 -11.89 -15.40 -4.46
CA MET A 122 -11.86 -14.05 -3.90
C MET A 122 -11.31 -13.09 -4.96
N MET A 123 -11.77 -11.84 -4.99
CA MET A 123 -11.27 -10.81 -5.91
C MET A 123 -11.48 -9.42 -5.37
N TRP A 124 -10.61 -8.47 -5.74
CA TRP A 124 -10.78 -7.06 -5.43
C TRP A 124 -11.97 -6.47 -6.19
N GLY A 125 -12.68 -5.57 -5.54
CA GLY A 125 -14.00 -5.15 -5.99
C GLY A 125 -14.07 -3.85 -6.79
N ASP A 126 -12.99 -3.11 -6.95
CA ASP A 126 -12.95 -1.75 -7.50
C ASP A 126 -13.46 -1.65 -8.94
N ILE A 127 -12.96 -2.50 -9.84
CA ILE A 127 -13.40 -2.50 -11.23
C ILE A 127 -14.86 -2.97 -11.35
N ALA A 128 -15.26 -3.98 -10.57
CA ALA A 128 -16.63 -4.46 -10.57
C ALA A 128 -17.62 -3.36 -10.08
N LEU A 129 -17.24 -2.56 -9.06
CA LEU A 129 -18.02 -1.42 -8.58
C LEU A 129 -18.12 -0.27 -9.59
N SER A 130 -17.18 -0.16 -10.50
CA SER A 130 -17.25 0.82 -11.60
C SER A 130 -18.30 0.45 -12.65
N HIS A 131 -18.81 -0.80 -12.61
CA HIS A 131 -19.85 -1.32 -13.51
C HIS A 131 -20.98 -2.00 -12.73
N PRO A 132 -21.75 -1.26 -11.91
CA PRO A 132 -22.74 -1.84 -11.00
C PRO A 132 -23.87 -2.61 -11.71
N ASP A 133 -24.19 -2.24 -12.94
CA ASP A 133 -25.13 -2.95 -13.82
C ASP A 133 -24.70 -4.36 -14.18
N LYS A 134 -23.39 -4.67 -14.09
CA LYS A 134 -22.78 -5.95 -14.44
C LYS A 134 -22.49 -6.87 -13.25
N LEU A 135 -22.73 -6.41 -11.99
CA LEU A 135 -22.49 -7.23 -10.81
C LEU A 135 -23.26 -8.55 -10.79
N HIS A 136 -24.36 -8.64 -11.54
CA HIS A 136 -25.15 -9.84 -11.66
C HIS A 136 -24.45 -10.99 -12.42
N TYR A 137 -23.38 -10.72 -13.18
CA TYR A 137 -22.55 -11.76 -13.83
C TYR A 137 -21.67 -12.51 -12.81
N ILE A 138 -21.31 -11.89 -11.70
CA ILE A 138 -20.42 -12.49 -10.71
C ILE A 138 -21.18 -13.60 -9.95
N PRO A 139 -20.64 -14.83 -9.86
CA PRO A 139 -21.24 -15.92 -9.09
C PRO A 139 -21.39 -15.53 -7.61
N LYS A 140 -22.54 -15.86 -7.00
CA LYS A 140 -22.88 -15.45 -5.63
C LYS A 140 -21.97 -16.04 -4.54
N ASP A 141 -21.26 -17.09 -4.84
CA ASP A 141 -20.25 -17.72 -3.98
C ASP A 141 -18.86 -17.08 -4.09
N THR A 142 -18.68 -16.09 -4.99
CA THR A 142 -17.46 -15.27 -5.04
C THR A 142 -17.43 -14.31 -3.86
N VAL A 143 -16.26 -14.13 -3.24
CA VAL A 143 -16.04 -13.21 -2.14
C VAL A 143 -15.38 -11.93 -2.66
N MET A 144 -16.11 -10.82 -2.60
CA MET A 144 -15.62 -9.52 -3.02
C MET A 144 -14.76 -8.90 -1.92
N LEU A 145 -13.54 -8.53 -2.24
CA LEU A 145 -12.63 -7.78 -1.37
C LEU A 145 -12.84 -6.28 -1.64
N ASN A 146 -13.65 -5.67 -0.77
CA ASN A 146 -14.13 -4.30 -0.96
C ASN A 146 -13.21 -3.29 -0.25
N TRP A 147 -12.25 -2.75 -0.98
CA TRP A 147 -11.21 -1.89 -0.45
C TRP A 147 -11.44 -0.39 -0.68
N THR A 148 -10.99 0.38 0.26
CA THR A 148 -10.78 1.84 0.17
C THR A 148 -9.92 2.29 1.35
N TYR A 149 -9.09 3.34 1.16
CA TYR A 149 -8.10 3.76 2.16
C TYR A 149 -8.26 5.22 2.59
N VAL A 150 -9.39 5.84 2.24
CA VAL A 150 -9.72 7.18 2.72
C VAL A 150 -10.28 7.13 4.14
N SER A 151 -10.01 8.15 4.95
CA SER A 151 -10.47 8.23 6.34
C SER A 151 -12.00 8.23 6.45
N ASP A 152 -12.69 8.76 5.43
CA ASP A 152 -14.17 8.79 5.34
C ASP A 152 -14.64 8.03 4.09
N PRO A 153 -14.75 6.68 4.17
CA PRO A 153 -15.09 5.83 3.05
C PRO A 153 -16.57 6.00 2.65
N ASP A 154 -16.85 5.84 1.35
CA ASP A 154 -18.21 5.83 0.82
C ASP A 154 -18.94 4.54 1.22
N GLU A 155 -19.95 4.67 2.08
CA GLU A 155 -20.84 3.58 2.51
C GLU A 155 -21.54 2.90 1.32
N GLY A 156 -21.82 3.66 0.25
CA GLY A 156 -22.50 3.17 -0.95
C GLY A 156 -21.77 2.01 -1.62
N LYS A 157 -20.45 1.96 -1.54
CA LYS A 157 -19.65 0.85 -2.07
C LYS A 157 -19.91 -0.47 -1.35
N VAL A 158 -20.06 -0.43 -0.01
CA VAL A 158 -20.37 -1.63 0.79
C VAL A 158 -21.81 -2.06 0.55
N LYS A 159 -22.73 -1.10 0.48
CA LYS A 159 -24.14 -1.33 0.18
C LYS A 159 -24.34 -1.97 -1.21
N ALA A 160 -23.59 -1.55 -2.23
CA ALA A 160 -23.75 -2.03 -3.61
C ALA A 160 -23.53 -3.54 -3.73
N PHE A 161 -22.53 -4.12 -3.09
CA PHE A 161 -22.33 -5.58 -3.09
C PHE A 161 -23.42 -6.30 -2.29
N ALA A 162 -23.86 -5.75 -1.18
CA ALA A 162 -24.96 -6.31 -0.39
C ALA A 162 -26.26 -6.33 -1.19
N ASP A 163 -26.63 -5.23 -1.85
CA ASP A 163 -27.82 -5.13 -2.72
C ASP A 163 -27.74 -6.11 -3.90
N ALA A 164 -26.56 -6.33 -4.44
CA ALA A 164 -26.31 -7.33 -5.48
C ALA A 164 -26.35 -8.78 -4.95
N GLY A 165 -26.45 -9.00 -3.64
CA GLY A 165 -26.45 -10.31 -2.99
C GLY A 165 -25.12 -11.05 -3.16
N LEU A 166 -24.00 -10.33 -3.21
CA LEU A 166 -22.64 -10.86 -3.26
C LEU A 166 -22.03 -10.91 -1.86
N ASN A 167 -21.28 -11.96 -1.59
CA ASN A 167 -20.47 -12.03 -0.40
C ASN A 167 -19.35 -10.99 -0.46
N GLN A 168 -19.04 -10.33 0.66
CA GLN A 168 -17.93 -9.39 0.71
C GLN A 168 -17.19 -9.43 2.03
N ILE A 169 -15.93 -9.05 1.97
CA ILE A 169 -15.07 -8.70 3.10
C ILE A 169 -14.69 -7.22 2.91
N VAL A 170 -14.84 -6.39 3.93
CA VAL A 170 -14.39 -5.00 3.88
C VAL A 170 -12.89 -4.93 4.13
N CYS A 171 -12.19 -4.18 3.29
CA CYS A 171 -10.73 -4.16 3.27
C CYS A 171 -10.20 -2.74 3.53
N PRO A 172 -10.15 -2.30 4.80
CA PRO A 172 -9.43 -1.09 5.18
C PRO A 172 -7.92 -1.29 5.14
N GLY A 173 -7.17 -0.25 5.49
CA GLY A 173 -5.72 -0.32 5.53
C GLY A 173 -5.07 0.45 6.66
N THR A 174 -3.84 0.05 7.00
CA THR A 174 -3.00 0.66 8.04
C THR A 174 -2.50 2.05 7.66
N SER A 175 -2.62 2.47 6.41
CA SER A 175 -2.12 3.75 5.91
C SER A 175 -0.63 3.99 6.19
N SER A 176 0.18 2.94 6.09
CA SER A 176 1.62 2.97 6.35
C SER A 176 2.49 2.87 5.08
N TRP A 177 1.92 2.57 3.92
CA TRP A 177 2.64 2.58 2.64
C TRP A 177 2.74 3.99 2.05
N ASN A 178 3.71 4.21 1.18
CA ASN A 178 4.04 5.51 0.58
C ASN A 178 4.48 6.55 1.60
N ARG A 179 5.02 6.12 2.74
CA ARG A 179 5.44 6.99 3.83
C ARG A 179 6.38 6.26 4.79
N PHE A 180 7.00 6.99 5.71
CA PHE A 180 7.95 6.41 6.67
C PHE A 180 7.30 5.89 7.94
N VAL A 181 6.05 6.26 8.21
CA VAL A 181 5.31 5.84 9.39
C VAL A 181 3.81 5.81 9.09
N GLU A 182 3.07 5.00 9.82
CA GLU A 182 1.61 4.92 9.75
C GLU A 182 0.93 6.30 9.98
N GLU A 183 -0.06 6.62 9.17
CA GLU A 183 -0.94 7.78 9.40
C GLU A 183 -2.16 7.38 10.22
N ILE A 184 -1.99 7.46 11.55
CA ILE A 184 -2.98 6.95 12.51
C ILE A 184 -4.36 7.57 12.30
N ASP A 185 -4.48 8.88 12.14
CA ASP A 185 -5.78 9.55 11.97
C ASP A 185 -6.55 9.02 10.74
N ARG A 186 -5.83 8.66 9.68
CA ARG A 186 -6.42 8.07 8.48
C ARG A 186 -6.82 6.62 8.73
N SER A 187 -5.93 5.81 9.30
CA SER A 187 -6.19 4.38 9.55
C SER A 187 -7.32 4.18 10.55
N GLU A 188 -7.38 4.94 11.63
CA GLU A 188 -8.48 4.90 12.60
C GLU A 188 -9.84 5.19 11.95
N GLY A 189 -9.93 6.30 11.21
CA GLY A 189 -11.16 6.68 10.52
C GLY A 189 -11.59 5.63 9.50
N ASN A 190 -10.65 5.17 8.69
CA ASN A 190 -10.86 4.18 7.64
C ASN A 190 -11.31 2.83 8.21
N ILE A 191 -10.52 2.25 9.13
CA ILE A 191 -10.77 0.91 9.70
C ILE A 191 -12.09 0.91 10.48
N THR A 192 -12.34 1.95 11.30
CA THR A 192 -13.56 2.03 12.11
C THR A 192 -14.79 2.07 11.23
N ARG A 193 -14.86 3.00 10.26
CA ARG A 193 -16.05 3.17 9.42
C ARG A 193 -16.30 1.97 8.52
N LEU A 194 -15.25 1.42 7.90
CA LEU A 194 -15.45 0.22 7.06
C LEU A 194 -15.89 -0.99 7.87
N ALA A 195 -15.37 -1.17 9.09
CA ALA A 195 -15.86 -2.23 9.97
C ALA A 195 -17.35 -2.03 10.32
N ASP A 196 -17.75 -0.80 10.65
CA ASP A 196 -19.15 -0.48 10.98
C ASP A 196 -20.08 -0.69 9.76
N TYR A 197 -19.65 -0.27 8.56
CA TYR A 197 -20.40 -0.53 7.31
C TYR A 197 -20.45 -2.02 6.98
N GLY A 198 -19.32 -2.73 7.15
CA GLY A 198 -19.28 -4.17 6.98
C GLY A 198 -20.28 -4.91 7.87
N ALA A 199 -20.33 -4.55 9.16
CA ALA A 199 -21.29 -5.10 10.11
C ALA A 199 -22.74 -4.77 9.71
N LYS A 200 -23.00 -3.52 9.30
CA LYS A 200 -24.34 -3.04 8.89
C LYS A 200 -24.85 -3.80 7.66
N TYR A 201 -24.00 -4.11 6.70
CA TYR A 201 -24.38 -4.75 5.43
C TYR A 201 -24.02 -6.25 5.36
N GLY A 202 -23.73 -6.88 6.49
CA GLY A 202 -23.55 -8.33 6.56
C GLY A 202 -22.29 -8.85 5.86
N ALA A 203 -21.21 -8.06 5.84
CA ALA A 203 -19.93 -8.54 5.36
C ALA A 203 -19.43 -9.74 6.18
N LEU A 204 -18.69 -10.65 5.54
CA LEU A 204 -18.14 -11.86 6.18
C LEU A 204 -17.07 -11.54 7.24
N GLY A 205 -16.45 -10.36 7.14
CA GLY A 205 -15.41 -9.93 8.06
C GLY A 205 -14.64 -8.73 7.54
N ILE A 206 -13.48 -8.51 8.15
CA ILE A 206 -12.52 -7.46 7.81
C ILE A 206 -11.20 -8.08 7.34
N LEU A 207 -10.62 -7.55 6.29
CA LEU A 207 -9.26 -7.84 5.84
C LEU A 207 -8.45 -6.56 5.89
N ASN A 208 -7.77 -6.32 6.99
CA ASN A 208 -6.96 -5.13 7.17
C ASN A 208 -5.67 -5.24 6.34
N THR A 209 -5.46 -4.31 5.42
CA THR A 209 -4.36 -4.36 4.46
C THR A 209 -3.16 -3.53 4.92
N ASN A 210 -1.97 -3.98 4.53
CA ASN A 210 -0.72 -3.25 4.67
C ASN A 210 0.09 -3.46 3.38
N TRP A 211 0.30 -2.40 2.60
CA TRP A 211 0.95 -2.45 1.30
C TRP A 211 2.41 -1.96 1.38
N GLY A 212 3.18 -2.25 0.35
CA GLY A 212 4.58 -1.85 0.23
C GLY A 212 4.87 -1.06 -1.06
N ASP A 213 3.95 -0.20 -1.49
CA ASP A 213 4.09 0.60 -2.71
C ASP A 213 5.24 1.61 -2.60
N PHE A 214 5.72 2.08 -3.75
CA PHE A 214 6.73 3.14 -3.86
C PHE A 214 7.96 2.93 -2.96
N GLY A 215 8.50 1.72 -2.98
CA GLY A 215 9.78 1.40 -2.35
C GLY A 215 9.68 0.66 -1.01
N ASN A 216 8.45 0.45 -0.46
CA ASN A 216 8.25 -0.23 0.83
C ASN A 216 9.12 0.36 1.96
N ILE A 217 9.14 1.69 2.03
CA ILE A 217 10.08 2.45 2.89
C ILE A 217 9.72 2.45 4.37
N CYS A 218 8.48 2.12 4.73
CA CYS A 218 8.02 2.05 6.10
C CYS A 218 8.54 0.77 6.77
N PRO A 219 9.34 0.83 7.82
CA PRO A 219 9.67 -0.34 8.61
C PRO A 219 8.40 -0.99 9.19
N PHE A 220 8.34 -2.31 9.22
CA PHE A 220 7.14 -3.04 9.66
C PHE A 220 6.67 -2.62 11.06
N ASN A 221 7.62 -2.40 11.98
CA ASN A 221 7.34 -1.93 13.34
C ASN A 221 6.64 -0.56 13.40
N CYS A 222 6.70 0.23 12.32
CA CYS A 222 6.04 1.55 12.22
C CYS A 222 4.61 1.47 11.70
N SER A 223 4.04 0.25 11.49
CA SER A 223 2.69 0.00 10.98
C SER A 223 1.83 -0.87 11.91
N LEU A 224 2.30 -1.16 13.13
CA LEU A 224 1.68 -2.16 14.01
C LEU A 224 0.35 -1.69 14.61
N TYR A 225 0.20 -0.40 14.90
CA TYR A 225 -1.01 0.08 15.57
C TYR A 225 -2.25 -0.07 14.68
N GLY A 226 -2.15 0.21 13.39
CA GLY A 226 -3.23 -0.02 12.44
C GLY A 226 -3.65 -1.51 12.38
N MET A 227 -2.71 -2.43 12.58
CA MET A 227 -3.03 -3.86 12.67
C MET A 227 -3.80 -4.18 13.96
N VAL A 228 -3.42 -3.57 15.09
CA VAL A 228 -4.12 -3.72 16.38
C VAL A 228 -5.55 -3.18 16.29
N ILE A 229 -5.75 -2.01 15.66
CA ILE A 229 -7.09 -1.46 15.40
C ILE A 229 -7.91 -2.45 14.56
N GLY A 230 -7.34 -2.97 13.48
CA GLY A 230 -8.01 -3.95 12.61
C GLY A 230 -8.42 -5.21 13.36
N ALA A 231 -7.53 -5.74 14.22
CA ALA A 231 -7.83 -6.89 15.07
C ALA A 231 -8.95 -6.58 16.09
N GLN A 232 -8.88 -5.43 16.76
CA GLN A 232 -9.90 -4.98 17.71
C GLN A 232 -11.28 -4.84 17.06
N LYS A 233 -11.35 -4.17 15.90
CA LYS A 233 -12.61 -3.96 15.16
C LYS A 233 -13.14 -5.25 14.54
N GLY A 234 -12.25 -6.16 14.11
CA GLY A 234 -12.62 -7.49 13.63
C GLY A 234 -13.19 -8.38 14.73
N TRP A 235 -12.66 -8.29 15.96
CA TRP A 235 -13.14 -9.04 17.12
C TRP A 235 -14.43 -8.44 17.70
N ARG A 236 -14.46 -7.12 17.87
CA ARG A 236 -15.58 -6.36 18.42
C ARG A 236 -15.80 -5.07 17.63
N CYS A 237 -16.62 -5.13 16.60
CA CYS A 237 -16.90 -3.99 15.72
C CYS A 237 -17.33 -2.73 16.49
N SER A 238 -18.16 -2.87 17.54
CA SER A 238 -18.64 -1.76 18.38
C SER A 238 -17.61 -1.20 19.36
N ALA A 239 -16.35 -1.69 19.37
CA ALA A 239 -15.32 -1.14 20.23
C ALA A 239 -15.02 0.32 19.85
N VAL A 240 -14.93 1.18 20.85
CA VAL A 240 -14.49 2.56 20.71
C VAL A 240 -12.99 2.63 20.97
N LEU A 241 -12.26 3.32 20.13
CA LEU A 241 -10.85 3.60 20.31
C LEU A 241 -10.74 4.81 21.25
N THR A 242 -10.16 4.60 22.44
CA THR A 242 -10.01 5.61 23.48
C THR A 242 -8.53 5.84 23.78
N GLU A 243 -8.23 6.85 24.58
CA GLU A 243 -6.86 7.10 25.04
C GLU A 243 -6.31 5.89 25.81
N GLU A 244 -7.13 5.25 26.65
CA GLU A 244 -6.75 4.03 27.38
C GLU A 244 -6.47 2.85 26.42
N PHE A 245 -7.12 2.83 25.25
CA PHE A 245 -6.81 1.84 24.20
C PHE A 245 -5.43 2.11 23.57
N GLU A 246 -5.10 3.37 23.34
CA GLU A 246 -3.77 3.76 22.82
C GLU A 246 -2.66 3.44 23.85
N GLU A 247 -2.89 3.74 25.13
CA GLU A 247 -1.96 3.40 26.21
C GLU A 247 -1.74 1.89 26.30
N ALA A 248 -2.82 1.10 26.28
CA ALA A 248 -2.74 -0.34 26.27
C ALA A 248 -2.02 -0.90 25.04
N ALA A 249 -2.24 -0.29 23.86
CA ALA A 249 -1.50 -0.65 22.64
C ALA A 249 -0.03 -0.28 22.73
N SER A 250 0.31 0.86 23.35
CA SER A 250 1.68 1.31 23.59
C SER A 250 2.43 0.32 24.50
N SER A 251 1.80 -0.09 25.61
CA SER A 251 2.34 -1.13 26.49
C SER A 251 2.52 -2.45 25.76
N LEU A 252 1.49 -2.91 25.02
CA LEU A 252 1.52 -4.20 24.32
C LEU A 252 2.57 -4.26 23.21
N LEU A 253 2.69 -3.18 22.41
CA LEU A 253 3.53 -3.18 21.21
C LEU A 253 4.97 -2.77 21.48
N TYR A 254 5.20 -1.91 22.48
CA TYR A 254 6.49 -1.26 22.70
C TYR A 254 7.02 -1.39 24.15
N ASP A 255 6.35 -2.21 25.00
CA ASP A 255 6.68 -2.38 26.43
C ASP A 255 6.81 -1.02 27.17
N SER A 256 5.97 -0.04 26.78
CA SER A 256 6.01 1.33 27.30
C SER A 256 4.71 1.66 28.04
N ASP A 257 4.79 1.73 29.39
CA ASP A 257 3.67 2.07 30.27
C ASP A 257 3.65 3.58 30.61
N ASP A 258 4.81 4.23 30.63
CA ASP A 258 4.96 5.62 31.04
C ASP A 258 4.86 6.63 29.87
N ILE A 259 5.12 6.17 28.65
CA ILE A 259 5.12 7.01 27.45
C ILE A 259 4.14 6.41 26.44
N ASN A 260 3.14 7.20 26.03
CA ASN A 260 2.22 6.82 24.97
C ASN A 260 2.91 6.90 23.60
N VAL A 261 3.50 5.77 23.16
CA VAL A 261 4.21 5.67 21.86
C VAL A 261 3.26 5.90 20.69
N ILE A 262 1.99 5.52 20.81
CA ILE A 262 0.99 5.73 19.76
C ILE A 262 0.78 7.23 19.50
N SER A 263 0.75 8.04 20.55
CA SER A 263 0.70 9.52 20.43
C SER A 263 1.94 10.08 19.72
N LEU A 264 3.12 9.51 19.97
CA LEU A 264 4.35 9.90 19.25
C LEU A 264 4.28 9.54 17.76
N ILE A 265 3.80 8.34 17.43
CA ILE A 265 3.59 7.90 16.03
C ILE A 265 2.59 8.81 15.33
N ARG A 266 1.49 9.20 15.99
CA ARG A 266 0.52 10.15 15.45
C ARG A 266 1.17 11.51 15.14
N THR A 267 2.05 11.98 16.01
CA THR A 267 2.83 13.20 15.77
C THR A 267 3.75 13.06 14.57
N MET A 268 4.48 11.95 14.46
CA MET A 268 5.33 11.66 13.28
C MET A 268 4.53 11.69 11.97
N GLY A 269 3.38 11.02 11.92
CA GLY A 269 2.50 10.98 10.75
C GLY A 269 1.99 12.36 10.32
N ARG A 270 1.74 13.26 11.28
CA ARG A 270 1.41 14.68 10.99
C ARG A 270 2.61 15.44 10.42
N CYS A 271 3.79 15.26 11.01
CA CYS A 271 5.01 15.92 10.56
C CYS A 271 5.43 15.51 9.14
N GLU A 272 5.10 14.30 8.71
CA GLU A 272 5.38 13.81 7.36
C GLU A 272 4.55 14.52 6.28
N ARG A 273 3.37 15.04 6.62
CA ARG A 273 2.49 15.74 5.65
C ARG A 273 3.11 17.00 5.03
N SER A 274 4.13 17.60 5.65
CA SER A 274 4.81 18.79 5.10
C SER A 274 5.62 18.47 3.85
N CYS A 275 6.09 17.23 3.72
CA CYS A 275 6.81 16.71 2.57
C CYS A 275 6.43 15.25 2.36
N ASP A 276 5.26 15.02 1.75
CA ASP A 276 4.71 13.69 1.48
C ASP A 276 5.61 12.94 0.48
N TRP A 277 5.96 11.69 0.80
CA TRP A 277 6.85 10.87 -0.01
C TRP A 277 6.33 10.63 -1.42
N MET A 278 5.06 10.33 -1.58
CA MET A 278 4.47 10.02 -2.88
C MET A 278 4.40 11.29 -3.75
N GLU A 279 3.96 12.42 -3.19
CA GLU A 279 3.95 13.71 -3.90
C GLU A 279 5.35 14.15 -4.28
N PHE A 280 6.33 13.93 -3.40
CA PHE A 280 7.74 14.19 -3.70
C PHE A 280 8.23 13.35 -4.89
N MET A 281 7.90 12.07 -4.94
CA MET A 281 8.30 11.19 -6.05
C MET A 281 7.68 11.60 -7.38
N TYR A 282 6.42 11.99 -7.41
CA TYR A 282 5.78 12.53 -8.62
C TYR A 282 6.44 13.83 -9.07
N TRP A 283 6.73 14.72 -8.12
CA TRP A 283 7.46 15.96 -8.41
C TRP A 283 8.85 15.66 -8.98
N TYR A 284 9.59 14.77 -8.33
CA TYR A 284 10.93 14.36 -8.77
C TYR A 284 10.89 13.80 -10.19
N SER A 285 10.01 12.86 -10.47
CA SER A 285 9.85 12.29 -11.80
C SER A 285 9.53 13.36 -12.85
N ALA A 286 8.57 14.24 -12.59
CA ALA A 286 8.19 15.30 -13.52
C ALA A 286 9.35 16.26 -13.84
N ASN A 287 10.10 16.69 -12.80
CA ASN A 287 11.12 17.72 -12.97
C ASN A 287 12.47 17.19 -13.44
N THR A 288 12.90 16.03 -12.92
CA THR A 288 14.25 15.50 -13.21
C THR A 288 14.26 14.50 -14.36
N VAL A 289 13.17 13.79 -14.56
CA VAL A 289 13.06 12.72 -15.58
C VAL A 289 12.38 13.21 -16.83
N GLU A 290 11.24 13.91 -16.71
CA GLU A 290 10.45 14.38 -17.83
C GLU A 290 10.84 15.79 -18.29
N GLY A 291 11.68 16.50 -17.51
CA GLY A 291 12.12 17.86 -17.83
C GLY A 291 11.01 18.90 -17.75
N LYS A 292 9.94 18.61 -17.01
CA LYS A 292 8.88 19.57 -16.69
C LYS A 292 9.34 20.49 -15.56
N THR A 293 8.76 21.67 -15.48
CA THR A 293 8.96 22.58 -14.35
C THR A 293 7.66 22.66 -13.55
N THR A 294 7.58 21.87 -12.49
CA THR A 294 6.45 21.88 -11.55
C THR A 294 6.93 22.30 -10.17
N GLU A 295 6.06 22.95 -9.42
CA GLU A 295 6.39 23.35 -8.07
C GLU A 295 6.19 22.18 -7.09
N LEU A 296 7.15 21.97 -6.18
CA LEU A 296 7.00 21.00 -5.10
C LEU A 296 5.99 21.52 -4.07
N ALA A 297 4.98 20.73 -3.76
CA ALA A 297 4.08 21.03 -2.66
C ALA A 297 4.83 20.85 -1.33
N CYS A 298 5.06 21.95 -0.62
CA CYS A 298 5.70 21.94 0.69
C CYS A 298 5.32 23.22 1.46
N ASP A 299 4.79 23.07 2.66
CA ASP A 299 4.62 24.15 3.61
C ASP A 299 5.94 24.35 4.37
N THR A 300 6.69 25.37 4.02
CA THR A 300 8.04 25.62 4.56
C THR A 300 8.03 25.95 6.04
N ASP A 301 7.04 26.69 6.53
CA ASP A 301 6.95 27.06 7.94
C ASP A 301 6.59 25.83 8.79
N ALA A 302 5.65 25.03 8.33
CA ALA A 302 5.32 23.75 8.94
C ALA A 302 6.52 22.79 8.91
N ALA A 303 7.25 22.68 7.82
CA ALA A 303 8.42 21.81 7.69
C ALA A 303 9.51 22.17 8.72
N ILE A 304 9.80 23.46 8.92
CA ILE A 304 10.75 23.95 9.94
C ILE A 304 10.27 23.58 11.36
N ALA A 305 9.00 23.82 11.67
CA ALA A 305 8.42 23.51 12.98
C ALA A 305 8.45 21.99 13.24
N HIS A 306 8.11 21.19 12.24
CA HIS A 306 8.07 19.72 12.35
C HIS A 306 9.46 19.10 12.55
N ILE A 307 10.52 19.66 11.96
CA ILE A 307 11.90 19.22 12.25
C ILE A 307 12.20 19.33 13.75
N ALA A 308 11.84 20.45 14.38
CA ALA A 308 12.06 20.67 15.80
C ALA A 308 11.13 19.80 16.68
N GLU A 309 9.87 19.61 16.28
CA GLU A 309 8.91 18.74 16.98
C GLU A 309 9.41 17.29 17.01
N LEU A 310 9.96 16.80 15.90
CA LEU A 310 10.53 15.46 15.78
C LEU A 310 11.78 15.24 16.65
N ASP A 311 12.56 16.29 16.96
CA ASP A 311 13.65 16.17 17.94
C ASP A 311 13.10 15.81 19.33
N GLY A 312 11.95 16.36 19.71
CA GLY A 312 11.25 16.01 20.95
C GLY A 312 10.73 14.56 20.93
N VAL A 313 10.18 14.10 19.80
CA VAL A 313 9.74 12.70 19.61
C VAL A 313 10.92 11.75 19.74
N ILE A 314 12.04 12.03 19.09
CA ILE A 314 13.27 11.21 19.17
C ILE A 314 13.77 11.15 20.63
N ALA A 315 13.77 12.28 21.35
CA ALA A 315 14.20 12.30 22.73
C ALA A 315 13.29 11.43 23.63
N ALA A 316 11.98 11.47 23.44
CA ALA A 316 11.02 10.64 24.16
C ALA A 316 11.23 9.15 23.86
N LEU A 317 11.36 8.76 22.57
CA LEU A 317 11.62 7.39 22.16
C LEU A 317 12.94 6.85 22.74
N ARG A 318 13.98 7.65 22.78
CA ARG A 318 15.27 7.33 23.45
C ARG A 318 15.12 7.04 24.94
N GLY A 319 14.20 7.73 25.59
CA GLY A 319 13.89 7.52 26.99
C GLY A 319 13.30 6.13 27.28
N ILE A 320 12.68 5.48 26.28
CA ILE A 320 12.17 4.11 26.38
C ILE A 320 13.32 3.10 26.23
N GLY A 321 14.16 3.23 25.19
CA GLY A 321 15.33 2.39 24.97
C GLY A 321 15.70 2.26 23.49
N GLU A 322 16.85 2.76 23.08
CA GLU A 322 17.33 2.68 21.68
C GLU A 322 17.73 1.26 21.24
N ASP A 323 18.01 0.37 22.19
CA ASP A 323 18.42 -1.01 21.89
C ASP A 323 17.23 -1.92 21.46
N ASP A 324 15.99 -1.46 21.69
CA ASP A 324 14.79 -2.13 21.18
C ASP A 324 14.62 -1.84 19.69
N GLU A 325 14.57 -2.88 18.86
CA GLU A 325 14.45 -2.74 17.40
C GLU A 325 13.20 -1.99 17.00
N ARG A 326 12.09 -2.13 17.73
CA ARG A 326 10.81 -1.44 17.45
C ARG A 326 10.97 0.08 17.66
N ILE A 327 11.61 0.47 18.75
CA ILE A 327 11.90 1.86 19.08
C ILE A 327 12.96 2.44 18.13
N SER A 328 13.98 1.66 17.80
CA SER A 328 15.02 2.04 16.84
C SER A 328 14.43 2.33 15.45
N ASP A 329 13.47 1.51 14.97
CA ASP A 329 12.79 1.73 13.69
C ASP A 329 11.92 3.01 13.71
N LEU A 330 11.25 3.32 14.82
CA LEU A 330 10.53 4.59 14.99
C LEU A 330 11.47 5.81 14.95
N ILE A 331 12.62 5.73 15.63
CA ILE A 331 13.65 6.80 15.58
C ILE A 331 14.19 6.95 14.15
N LEU A 332 14.41 5.85 13.45
CA LEU A 332 14.86 5.84 12.07
C LEU A 332 13.85 6.53 11.14
N SER A 333 12.56 6.26 11.32
CA SER A 333 11.47 6.91 10.58
C SER A 333 11.37 8.41 10.91
N CYS A 334 11.51 8.82 12.18
CA CYS A 334 11.60 10.24 12.56
C CYS A 334 12.71 10.95 11.79
N ARG A 335 13.91 10.36 11.74
CA ARG A 335 15.06 10.94 11.03
C ARG A 335 14.82 11.01 9.52
N ALA A 336 14.15 10.02 8.93
CA ALA A 336 13.77 10.07 7.53
C ALA A 336 12.81 11.23 7.23
N ILE A 337 11.80 11.43 8.07
CA ILE A 337 10.85 12.54 7.94
C ILE A 337 11.57 13.89 8.08
N GLN A 338 12.47 14.05 9.06
CA GLN A 338 13.30 15.25 9.20
C GLN A 338 14.16 15.50 7.95
N LEU A 339 14.77 14.45 7.42
CA LEU A 339 15.61 14.52 6.22
C LEU A 339 14.80 14.98 5.00
N MET A 340 13.61 14.42 4.78
CA MET A 340 12.73 14.80 3.66
C MET A 340 12.26 16.26 3.81
N ASN A 341 11.90 16.70 5.02
CA ASN A 341 11.56 18.10 5.26
C ASN A 341 12.75 19.04 4.94
N ARG A 342 13.99 18.68 5.31
CA ARG A 342 15.19 19.44 4.94
C ARG A 342 15.45 19.48 3.44
N VAL A 343 15.21 18.36 2.74
CA VAL A 343 15.31 18.32 1.27
C VAL A 343 14.29 19.26 0.63
N CYS A 344 13.04 19.25 1.09
CA CYS A 344 12.01 20.15 0.59
C CYS A 344 12.35 21.63 0.83
N LEU A 345 12.84 21.97 2.02
CA LEU A 345 13.30 23.33 2.35
C LEU A 345 14.47 23.79 1.47
N LYS A 346 15.42 22.87 1.16
CA LYS A 346 16.50 23.15 0.22
C LYS A 346 15.98 23.44 -1.18
N ILE A 347 15.07 22.62 -1.71
CA ILE A 347 14.47 22.80 -3.04
C ILE A 347 13.72 24.13 -3.12
N LYS A 348 13.05 24.53 -2.03
CA LYS A 348 12.38 25.83 -1.90
C LYS A 348 13.35 27.01 -1.70
N GLY A 349 14.65 26.78 -1.55
CA GLY A 349 15.67 27.82 -1.37
C GLY A 349 15.63 28.51 0.00
N VAL A 350 15.13 27.84 1.02
CA VAL A 350 15.04 28.39 2.38
C VAL A 350 16.45 28.55 2.97
N GLU A 351 16.76 29.76 3.46
CA GLU A 351 18.06 30.09 4.07
C GLU A 351 18.36 29.13 5.25
N GLY A 352 19.60 28.65 5.34
CA GLY A 352 20.04 27.69 6.35
C GLY A 352 19.86 26.22 5.97
N TYR A 353 19.12 25.92 4.90
CA TYR A 353 18.86 24.53 4.44
C TYR A 353 19.48 24.19 3.06
N THR A 354 20.26 25.11 2.49
CA THR A 354 20.79 24.98 1.13
C THR A 354 22.10 24.18 1.05
N ASP A 355 22.68 23.77 2.17
CA ASP A 355 23.96 23.04 2.18
C ASP A 355 23.81 21.58 1.72
N ARG A 356 24.29 21.33 0.52
CA ARG A 356 24.27 20.04 -0.15
C ARG A 356 25.15 19.01 0.53
N VAL A 357 26.30 19.43 1.06
CA VAL A 357 27.27 18.53 1.69
C VAL A 357 26.72 17.96 2.98
N THR A 358 26.12 18.80 3.81
CA THR A 358 25.45 18.37 5.05
C THR A 358 24.34 17.38 4.76
N LEU A 359 23.48 17.63 3.75
CA LEU A 359 22.42 16.69 3.39
C LEU A 359 22.93 15.32 2.93
N LEU A 360 24.02 15.27 2.17
CA LEU A 360 24.62 13.99 1.78
C LEU A 360 25.17 13.21 2.98
N TYR A 361 25.79 13.90 3.94
CA TYR A 361 26.21 13.26 5.21
C TYR A 361 25.00 12.74 6.01
N ASP A 362 23.92 13.49 6.08
CA ASP A 362 22.70 13.08 6.77
C ASP A 362 22.06 11.88 6.11
N VAL A 363 22.05 11.81 4.76
CA VAL A 363 21.57 10.64 3.98
C VAL A 363 22.41 9.41 4.31
N GLU A 364 23.73 9.49 4.26
CA GLU A 364 24.59 8.35 4.57
C GLU A 364 24.46 7.88 6.03
N ALA A 365 24.34 8.83 6.97
CA ALA A 365 24.15 8.52 8.38
C ALA A 365 22.81 7.81 8.62
N TRP A 366 21.76 8.14 7.84
CA TRP A 366 20.45 7.50 7.90
C TRP A 366 20.45 6.15 7.18
N LEU A 367 21.06 6.05 5.98
CA LEU A 367 21.06 4.82 5.17
C LEU A 367 21.74 3.65 5.88
N LYS A 368 22.76 3.89 6.68
CA LYS A 368 23.47 2.80 7.36
C LYS A 368 22.54 1.98 8.27
N PRO A 369 21.84 2.54 9.29
CA PRO A 369 20.90 1.80 10.10
C PRO A 369 19.65 1.36 9.31
N TYR A 370 19.24 2.10 8.27
CA TYR A 370 18.12 1.70 7.42
C TYR A 370 18.37 0.40 6.66
N ARG A 371 19.58 0.20 6.12
CA ARG A 371 19.97 -1.08 5.47
C ARG A 371 19.90 -2.25 6.44
N GLU A 372 20.28 -2.04 7.69
CA GLU A 372 20.19 -3.07 8.74
C GLU A 372 18.72 -3.38 9.07
N SER A 373 17.86 -2.36 9.25
CA SER A 373 16.42 -2.53 9.44
C SER A 373 15.78 -3.24 8.26
N TRP A 374 16.06 -2.80 7.02
CA TRP A 374 15.53 -3.44 5.80
C TRP A 374 15.85 -4.94 5.74
N LEU A 375 17.08 -5.33 6.03
CA LEU A 375 17.54 -6.73 5.90
C LEU A 375 17.00 -7.64 7.00
N ARG A 376 16.45 -7.12 8.09
CA ARG A 376 15.71 -7.91 9.08
C ARG A 376 14.37 -8.42 8.54
N GLU A 377 13.71 -7.64 7.71
CA GLU A 377 12.33 -7.85 7.28
C GLU A 377 12.20 -8.20 5.79
N ASN A 378 13.13 -7.74 4.98
CA ASN A 378 13.08 -7.81 3.53
C ASN A 378 14.27 -8.53 2.92
N LYS A 379 14.11 -8.96 1.67
CA LYS A 379 15.23 -9.43 0.84
C LYS A 379 16.09 -8.25 0.39
N LEU A 380 17.32 -8.54 0.02
CA LEU A 380 18.27 -7.52 -0.50
C LEU A 380 17.76 -6.80 -1.77
N SER A 381 16.86 -7.46 -2.52
CA SER A 381 16.30 -6.90 -3.75
C SER A 381 15.62 -5.54 -3.49
N GLN A 382 15.87 -4.58 -4.39
CA GLN A 382 15.35 -3.20 -4.39
C GLN A 382 15.90 -2.26 -3.30
N LEU A 383 16.72 -2.72 -2.36
CA LEU A 383 17.38 -1.84 -1.40
C LEU A 383 18.29 -0.83 -2.10
N ASP A 384 18.96 -1.24 -3.19
CA ASP A 384 19.79 -0.38 -4.02
C ASP A 384 19.00 0.76 -4.70
N LEU A 385 17.72 0.56 -4.95
CA LEU A 385 16.84 1.61 -5.49
C LEU A 385 16.55 2.69 -4.44
N VAL A 386 16.30 2.30 -3.19
CA VAL A 386 16.12 3.24 -2.08
C VAL A 386 17.42 4.02 -1.84
N ASP A 387 18.55 3.32 -1.77
CA ASP A 387 19.88 3.92 -1.61
C ASP A 387 20.13 5.00 -2.67
N ARG A 388 19.98 4.63 -3.94
CA ARG A 388 20.19 5.53 -5.07
C ARG A 388 19.27 6.74 -5.03
N PHE A 389 17.99 6.49 -4.78
CA PHE A 389 17.00 7.55 -4.76
C PHE A 389 17.27 8.57 -3.65
N MET A 390 17.61 8.13 -2.43
CA MET A 390 17.94 9.02 -1.32
C MET A 390 19.17 9.88 -1.61
N HIS A 391 20.18 9.35 -2.30
CA HIS A 391 21.34 10.15 -2.75
C HIS A 391 20.94 11.17 -3.82
N GLU A 392 20.17 10.77 -4.82
CA GLU A 392 19.70 11.67 -5.87
C GLU A 392 18.87 12.82 -5.32
N VAL A 393 17.97 12.53 -4.37
CA VAL A 393 17.14 13.51 -3.66
C VAL A 393 17.99 14.54 -2.90
N ALA A 394 19.06 14.12 -2.23
CA ALA A 394 19.95 15.02 -1.50
C ALA A 394 20.71 15.98 -2.43
N ILE A 395 20.88 15.64 -3.69
CA ILE A 395 21.60 16.47 -4.66
C ILE A 395 20.68 17.31 -5.57
N CYS A 396 19.37 17.06 -5.59
CA CYS A 396 18.37 17.95 -6.20
C CYS A 396 18.31 19.30 -5.49
#